data_76268df4ad8d6c9e8b71005a783df0a1
#
_entry.id   76268df4ad8d6c9e8b71005a783df0a1
#
_cell.length_a   1.000
_cell.length_b   1.000
_cell.length_c   1.000
_cell.angle_alpha   90.00
_cell.angle_beta   90.00
_cell.angle_gamma   90.00
#
_symmetry.space_group_name_H-M   'P 1'
#
loop_
_entity.id
_entity.type
_entity.pdbx_description
1 polymer ?
#
loop_
_entity_poly.entity_id
_entity_poly.type
_entity_poly.pdbx_seq_one_letter_code
_entity_poly.pdbx_strand_id
1 'polypeptide(L)'
;PIYAELKGYEVLENTARYAKILLKHELTVPVSADEKLEEEQKGIIEFMKREAGRSEELTSIPLETEMTIFVDNPQIRCKTRFTNTAKDHRIRLLVKTHNTRPSNDSESIYEVVTRPNKPAASWENPENPQHQQAFVSLYDDEKGVTVSNKGLNEYEILGDDTIAVTILRASGELGDWGYFPTPEAQCLREFEVEFALECHQAQERFSAFRRAKALQTPFTSIQVARQEGSVAATGSFLSHSVLSIPQICPTAFKVAENEEGYVLRYYNMCSENVRVPESQHLFLDLLERPYPVHRGLISPQEIRTEFIKKEEI
;
A
#
# COMPACT_ATOMS: atom_id res chain seq x y z
N PRO A 1 22.13 -7.99 -5.69
CA PRO A 1 20.82 -7.83 -6.35
C PRO A 1 20.97 -7.81 -7.87
N ILE A 2 19.97 -8.36 -8.58
CA ILE A 2 19.85 -8.31 -10.03
C ILE A 2 18.73 -7.32 -10.33
N TYR A 3 18.91 -6.46 -11.32
CA TYR A 3 17.92 -5.45 -11.73
C TYR A 3 17.29 -5.82 -13.06
N ALA A 4 15.99 -5.55 -13.18
CA ALA A 4 15.31 -5.68 -14.46
C ALA A 4 15.82 -4.62 -15.44
N GLU A 5 16.01 -5.02 -16.70
CA GLU A 5 16.47 -4.17 -17.79
C GLU A 5 15.27 -3.66 -18.60
N LEU A 6 15.19 -2.35 -18.83
CA LEU A 6 14.17 -1.77 -19.69
C LEU A 6 14.49 -2.12 -21.16
N LYS A 7 13.61 -2.89 -21.81
CA LYS A 7 13.75 -3.29 -23.22
C LYS A 7 13.05 -2.34 -24.19
N GLY A 8 12.05 -1.61 -23.69
CA GLY A 8 11.32 -0.65 -24.52
C GLY A 8 10.08 -0.11 -23.85
N TYR A 9 9.44 0.81 -24.53
CA TYR A 9 8.14 1.37 -24.09
C TYR A 9 7.24 1.63 -25.29
N GLU A 10 5.94 1.73 -25.01
CA GLU A 10 4.91 2.03 -26.00
C GLU A 10 3.90 3.00 -25.40
N VAL A 11 3.54 4.05 -26.13
CA VAL A 11 2.46 4.94 -25.73
C VAL A 11 1.15 4.33 -26.19
N LEU A 12 0.36 3.79 -25.26
CA LEU A 12 -0.92 3.14 -25.56
C LEU A 12 -2.03 4.16 -25.81
N GLU A 13 -2.07 5.21 -24.99
CA GLU A 13 -3.08 6.26 -25.06
C GLU A 13 -2.45 7.60 -24.68
N ASN A 14 -2.89 8.66 -25.36
CA ASN A 14 -2.54 10.03 -25.01
C ASN A 14 -3.75 10.94 -25.26
N THR A 15 -4.39 11.37 -24.18
CA THR A 15 -5.60 12.15 -24.20
C THR A 15 -5.40 13.49 -23.48
N ALA A 16 -6.40 14.38 -23.50
CA ALA A 16 -6.37 15.63 -22.75
C ALA A 16 -6.45 15.43 -21.21
N ARG A 17 -6.73 14.20 -20.73
CA ARG A 17 -6.93 13.92 -19.30
C ARG A 17 -5.87 12.98 -18.70
N TYR A 18 -5.33 12.11 -19.50
CA TYR A 18 -4.31 11.14 -19.06
C TYR A 18 -3.45 10.65 -20.23
N ALA A 19 -2.28 10.17 -19.88
CA ALA A 19 -1.42 9.38 -20.77
C ALA A 19 -1.24 7.98 -20.17
N LYS A 20 -1.23 6.95 -21.03
CA LYS A 20 -0.99 5.56 -20.67
C LYS A 20 0.21 5.03 -21.46
N ILE A 21 1.18 4.49 -20.75
CA ILE A 21 2.45 4.03 -21.29
C ILE A 21 2.67 2.59 -20.82
N LEU A 22 3.01 1.70 -21.74
CA LEU A 22 3.47 0.35 -21.41
C LEU A 22 4.99 0.33 -21.37
N LEU A 23 5.56 -0.06 -20.23
CA LEU A 23 6.99 -0.31 -20.07
C LEU A 23 7.24 -1.82 -20.12
N LYS A 24 8.21 -2.24 -20.94
CA LYS A 24 8.61 -3.64 -21.09
C LYS A 24 9.98 -3.83 -20.49
N HIS A 25 10.05 -4.62 -19.42
CA HIS A 25 11.31 -4.96 -18.76
C HIS A 25 11.57 -6.46 -18.87
N GLU A 26 12.82 -6.83 -18.68
CA GLU A 26 13.27 -8.21 -18.59
C GLU A 26 14.15 -8.40 -17.37
N LEU A 27 13.83 -9.40 -16.55
CA LEU A 27 14.59 -9.78 -15.37
C LEU A 27 15.20 -11.18 -15.60
N THR A 28 16.51 -11.25 -15.79
CA THR A 28 17.24 -12.51 -15.95
C THR A 28 17.81 -12.95 -14.60
N VAL A 29 17.37 -14.10 -14.10
CA VAL A 29 17.71 -14.61 -12.78
C VAL A 29 18.05 -16.11 -12.81
N PRO A 30 18.82 -16.64 -11.83
CA PRO A 30 18.95 -18.08 -11.65
C PRO A 30 17.60 -18.76 -11.47
N VAL A 31 17.42 -19.93 -12.09
CA VAL A 31 16.16 -20.69 -12.04
C VAL A 31 15.79 -21.11 -10.62
N SER A 32 16.77 -21.32 -9.74
CA SER A 32 16.58 -21.76 -8.34
C SER A 32 17.84 -21.49 -7.50
N ALA A 33 17.84 -21.92 -6.26
CA ALA A 33 19.08 -22.27 -5.57
C ALA A 33 19.74 -23.49 -6.23
N ASP A 34 21.00 -23.77 -5.89
CA ASP A 34 21.70 -24.97 -6.33
C ASP A 34 21.20 -26.24 -5.60
N GLU A 35 21.67 -27.41 -6.02
CA GLU A 35 21.26 -28.72 -5.47
C GLU A 35 21.62 -28.85 -3.97
N LYS A 36 22.64 -28.16 -3.51
CA LYS A 36 23.09 -28.20 -2.11
C LYS A 36 22.00 -27.71 -1.14
N LEU A 37 21.14 -26.78 -1.56
CA LEU A 37 20.04 -26.28 -0.73
C LEU A 37 19.13 -27.42 -0.25
N GLU A 38 18.75 -28.35 -1.15
CA GLU A 38 17.86 -29.46 -0.80
C GLU A 38 18.49 -30.41 0.23
N GLU A 39 19.79 -30.66 0.12
CA GLU A 39 20.54 -31.48 1.08
C GLU A 39 20.60 -30.80 2.45
N GLU A 40 20.90 -29.50 2.47
CA GLU A 40 20.99 -28.70 3.71
C GLU A 40 19.63 -28.57 4.41
N GLN A 41 18.55 -28.43 3.65
CA GLN A 41 17.17 -28.40 4.17
C GLN A 41 16.80 -29.75 4.82
N LYS A 42 17.04 -30.87 4.14
CA LYS A 42 16.80 -32.22 4.68
C LYS A 42 17.67 -32.52 5.89
N GLY A 43 18.91 -32.00 5.92
CA GLY A 43 19.83 -32.10 7.03
C GLY A 43 19.49 -31.18 8.20
N ILE A 44 18.47 -30.33 8.08
CA ILE A 44 18.05 -29.32 9.08
C ILE A 44 19.24 -28.40 9.45
N ILE A 45 20.01 -28.02 8.44
CA ILE A 45 21.09 -27.05 8.62
C ILE A 45 20.47 -25.67 8.85
N GLU A 46 20.83 -25.05 9.98
CA GLU A 46 20.41 -23.68 10.32
C GLU A 46 20.76 -22.70 9.19
N PHE A 47 19.82 -21.85 8.80
CA PHE A 47 19.94 -21.03 7.58
C PHE A 47 21.23 -20.16 7.58
N MET A 48 21.70 -19.69 8.75
CA MET A 48 22.94 -18.92 8.88
C MET A 48 24.21 -19.74 8.57
N LYS A 49 24.10 -21.07 8.58
CA LYS A 49 25.20 -22.00 8.32
C LYS A 49 25.14 -22.65 6.96
N ARG A 50 24.08 -22.32 6.18
CA ARG A 50 23.93 -22.86 4.83
C ARG A 50 24.96 -22.24 3.89
N GLU A 51 25.48 -23.08 3.03
CA GLU A 51 26.44 -22.71 2.01
C GLU A 51 25.89 -22.78 0.59
N ALA A 52 24.63 -23.23 0.45
CA ALA A 52 23.95 -23.32 -0.84
C ALA A 52 23.98 -21.98 -1.56
N GLY A 53 24.36 -22.01 -2.82
CA GLY A 53 24.42 -20.87 -3.72
C GLY A 53 23.21 -20.78 -4.64
N ARG A 54 23.40 -20.06 -5.76
CA ARG A 54 22.41 -19.96 -6.82
C ARG A 54 22.80 -20.86 -7.98
N SER A 55 21.81 -21.45 -8.65
CA SER A 55 22.02 -22.22 -9.89
C SER A 55 22.73 -21.37 -10.94
N GLU A 56 23.56 -21.99 -11.77
CA GLU A 56 24.18 -21.38 -12.95
C GLU A 56 23.20 -21.27 -14.12
N GLU A 57 22.15 -22.09 -14.13
CA GLU A 57 21.07 -22.00 -15.11
C GLU A 57 20.22 -20.75 -14.88
N LEU A 58 20.01 -19.98 -15.95
CA LEU A 58 19.26 -18.73 -15.91
C LEU A 58 17.91 -18.87 -16.62
N THR A 59 16.94 -18.13 -16.13
CA THR A 59 15.64 -17.92 -16.78
C THR A 59 15.36 -16.43 -16.93
N SER A 60 14.58 -16.09 -17.94
CA SER A 60 14.12 -14.72 -18.16
C SER A 60 12.66 -14.58 -17.73
N ILE A 61 12.38 -13.54 -16.98
CA ILE A 61 11.05 -13.14 -16.54
C ILE A 61 10.72 -11.81 -17.20
N PRO A 62 9.91 -11.78 -18.26
CA PRO A 62 9.41 -10.53 -18.82
C PRO A 62 8.41 -9.89 -17.85
N LEU A 63 8.53 -8.57 -17.66
CA LEU A 63 7.61 -7.78 -16.87
C LEU A 63 7.03 -6.66 -17.72
N GLU A 64 5.72 -6.56 -17.74
CA GLU A 64 4.98 -5.50 -18.41
C GLU A 64 4.33 -4.58 -17.37
N THR A 65 4.69 -3.30 -17.39
CA THR A 65 4.12 -2.30 -16.50
C THR A 65 3.33 -1.26 -17.29
N GLU A 66 2.01 -1.28 -17.14
CA GLU A 66 1.15 -0.21 -17.61
C GLU A 66 1.21 0.94 -16.60
N MET A 67 1.68 2.10 -17.04
CA MET A 67 1.78 3.32 -16.26
C MET A 67 0.72 4.32 -16.75
N THR A 68 -0.12 4.82 -15.86
CA THR A 68 -1.11 5.86 -16.17
C THR A 68 -0.80 7.14 -15.39
N ILE A 69 -0.64 8.23 -16.13
CA ILE A 69 -0.37 9.57 -15.61
C ILE A 69 -1.59 10.44 -15.89
N PHE A 70 -2.17 11.06 -14.86
CA PHE A 70 -3.35 11.90 -14.96
C PHE A 70 -2.99 13.39 -14.87
N VAL A 71 -3.79 14.24 -15.49
CA VAL A 71 -3.62 15.71 -15.42
C VAL A 71 -4.02 16.26 -14.05
N ASP A 72 -5.03 15.67 -13.44
CA ASP A 72 -5.69 16.14 -12.22
C ASP A 72 -5.44 15.27 -10.99
N ASN A 73 -4.56 14.27 -11.10
CA ASN A 73 -4.18 13.39 -10.00
C ASN A 73 -2.66 13.26 -9.94
N PRO A 74 -2.01 13.62 -8.82
CA PRO A 74 -0.56 13.53 -8.70
C PRO A 74 -0.02 12.10 -8.64
N GLN A 75 -0.89 11.09 -8.48
CA GLN A 75 -0.47 9.69 -8.49
C GLN A 75 -0.18 9.21 -9.91
N ILE A 76 1.01 8.65 -10.10
CA ILE A 76 1.34 7.80 -11.24
C ILE A 76 0.90 6.39 -10.89
N ARG A 77 -0.17 5.89 -11.51
CA ARG A 77 -0.69 4.55 -11.25
C ARG A 77 -0.02 3.53 -12.13
N CYS A 78 0.41 2.44 -11.54
CA CYS A 78 1.13 1.37 -12.21
C CYS A 78 0.43 0.03 -11.99
N LYS A 79 0.37 -0.77 -13.05
CA LYS A 79 -0.09 -2.16 -13.03
C LYS A 79 0.97 -3.02 -13.71
N THR A 80 1.61 -3.89 -12.95
CA THR A 80 2.67 -4.77 -13.46
C THR A 80 2.18 -6.20 -13.56
N ARG A 81 2.43 -6.84 -14.71
CA ARG A 81 2.15 -8.25 -14.98
C ARG A 81 3.43 -9.00 -15.29
N PHE A 82 3.54 -10.20 -14.76
CA PHE A 82 4.63 -11.13 -15.06
C PHE A 82 4.25 -12.56 -14.68
N THR A 83 4.95 -13.53 -15.27
CA THR A 83 4.86 -14.94 -14.83
C THR A 83 6.15 -15.30 -14.11
N ASN A 84 6.05 -15.71 -12.85
CA ASN A 84 7.20 -16.19 -12.11
C ASN A 84 7.59 -17.58 -12.58
N THR A 85 8.81 -17.75 -13.08
CA THR A 85 9.40 -19.02 -13.55
C THR A 85 10.60 -19.47 -12.73
N ALA A 86 11.00 -18.70 -11.70
CA ALA A 86 12.15 -18.99 -10.85
C ALA A 86 11.75 -19.27 -9.41
N LYS A 87 12.58 -20.04 -8.68
CA LYS A 87 12.40 -20.41 -7.30
C LYS A 87 13.37 -19.66 -6.37
N ASP A 88 13.08 -19.69 -5.08
CA ASP A 88 13.98 -19.25 -4.00
C ASP A 88 14.51 -17.83 -4.19
N HIS A 89 13.63 -16.89 -4.55
CA HIS A 89 13.99 -15.50 -4.80
C HIS A 89 12.92 -14.52 -4.32
N ARG A 90 13.30 -13.24 -4.25
CA ARG A 90 12.41 -12.14 -3.92
C ARG A 90 12.45 -11.08 -5.02
N ILE A 91 11.28 -10.70 -5.54
CA ILE A 91 11.14 -9.57 -6.48
C ILE A 91 10.63 -8.37 -5.70
N ARG A 92 11.27 -7.20 -5.89
CA ARG A 92 10.90 -5.96 -5.22
C ARG A 92 10.78 -4.80 -6.21
N LEU A 93 9.81 -3.93 -5.98
CA LEU A 93 9.78 -2.60 -6.55
C LEU A 93 10.75 -1.71 -5.77
N LEU A 94 11.68 -1.07 -6.45
CA LEU A 94 12.62 -0.13 -5.85
C LEU A 94 12.31 1.29 -6.30
N VAL A 95 12.07 2.17 -5.34
CA VAL A 95 11.80 3.59 -5.59
C VAL A 95 12.84 4.43 -4.85
N LYS A 96 13.80 4.96 -5.60
CA LYS A 96 14.82 5.85 -5.05
C LYS A 96 14.25 7.25 -4.89
N THR A 97 14.15 7.70 -3.64
CA THR A 97 13.49 8.97 -3.30
C THR A 97 14.46 10.16 -3.23
N HIS A 98 15.77 9.88 -3.08
CA HIS A 98 16.80 10.87 -2.77
C HIS A 98 16.51 11.66 -1.46
N ASN A 99 15.77 11.07 -0.56
CA ASN A 99 15.43 11.62 0.74
C ASN A 99 16.19 10.83 1.81
N THR A 100 16.90 11.53 2.69
CA THR A 100 17.81 10.93 3.67
C THR A 100 17.32 11.04 5.11
N ARG A 101 16.02 11.25 5.32
CA ARG A 101 15.44 11.20 6.67
C ARG A 101 15.68 9.82 7.29
N PRO A 102 16.09 9.72 8.58
CA PRO A 102 16.42 8.43 9.20
C PRO A 102 15.20 7.56 9.55
N SER A 103 14.00 8.04 9.27
CA SER A 103 12.74 7.35 9.54
C SER A 103 11.79 7.47 8.35
N ASN A 104 10.86 6.56 8.28
CA ASN A 104 9.80 6.51 7.27
C ASN A 104 8.43 6.45 7.95
N ASP A 105 7.39 6.84 7.22
CA ASP A 105 6.02 6.67 7.65
C ASP A 105 5.37 5.57 6.82
N SER A 106 4.64 4.68 7.48
CA SER A 106 3.88 3.63 6.80
C SER A 106 2.51 3.47 7.44
N GLU A 107 1.52 3.09 6.63
CA GLU A 107 0.21 2.84 7.18
C GLU A 107 0.15 1.48 7.87
N SER A 108 -0.44 1.49 9.06
CA SER A 108 -0.92 0.34 9.79
C SER A 108 -2.45 0.44 9.97
N ILE A 109 -3.06 -0.42 10.78
CA ILE A 109 -4.51 -0.41 10.98
C ILE A 109 -4.91 0.80 11.84
N TYR A 110 -5.62 1.76 11.22
CA TYR A 110 -6.09 3.01 11.84
C TYR A 110 -4.98 3.90 12.40
N GLU A 111 -3.78 3.82 11.85
CA GLU A 111 -2.67 4.70 12.22
C GLU A 111 -1.65 4.88 11.10
N VAL A 112 -0.87 5.94 11.18
CA VAL A 112 0.38 6.12 10.46
C VAL A 112 1.52 5.96 11.45
N VAL A 113 2.34 4.93 11.24
CA VAL A 113 3.46 4.59 12.12
C VAL A 113 4.75 5.16 11.55
N THR A 114 5.47 5.93 12.36
CA THR A 114 6.84 6.33 12.03
C THR A 114 7.81 5.29 12.55
N ARG A 115 8.62 4.73 11.65
CA ARG A 115 9.62 3.70 11.96
C ARG A 115 11.02 4.16 11.57
N PRO A 116 12.07 3.75 12.33
CA PRO A 116 13.45 3.94 11.88
C PRO A 116 13.70 3.14 10.60
N ASN A 117 14.56 3.68 9.71
CA ASN A 117 14.91 3.01 8.46
C ASN A 117 15.82 1.80 8.67
N LYS A 118 16.47 1.72 9.81
CA LYS A 118 17.38 0.63 10.19
C LYS A 118 16.94 -0.01 11.49
N PRO A 119 17.13 -1.33 11.64
CA PRO A 119 16.89 -2.00 12.91
C PRO A 119 17.83 -1.46 13.98
N ALA A 120 17.41 -1.60 15.25
CA ALA A 120 18.26 -1.21 16.37
C ALA A 120 19.56 -2.01 16.40
N ALA A 121 20.71 -1.35 16.60
CA ALA A 121 22.01 -2.00 16.64
C ALA A 121 22.17 -3.01 17.79
N SER A 122 21.29 -2.94 18.80
CA SER A 122 21.26 -3.85 19.94
C SER A 122 20.53 -5.17 19.65
N TRP A 123 19.88 -5.32 18.51
CA TRP A 123 19.20 -6.57 18.16
C TRP A 123 20.22 -7.63 17.76
N GLU A 124 20.05 -8.83 18.26
CA GLU A 124 20.96 -9.95 18.02
C GLU A 124 20.93 -10.44 16.57
N ASN A 125 19.75 -10.47 15.98
CA ASN A 125 19.54 -10.91 14.59
C ASN A 125 18.55 -9.96 13.89
N PRO A 126 19.01 -8.75 13.53
CA PRO A 126 18.13 -7.71 13.05
C PRO A 126 17.65 -8.01 11.63
N GLU A 127 16.33 -8.03 11.46
CA GLU A 127 15.68 -7.96 10.15
C GLU A 127 15.08 -6.59 9.93
N ASN A 128 15.27 -6.04 8.72
CA ASN A 128 14.77 -4.72 8.36
C ASN A 128 13.39 -4.72 7.66
N PRO A 129 12.93 -5.81 6.99
CA PRO A 129 11.59 -5.83 6.42
C PRO A 129 10.50 -5.54 7.45
N GLN A 130 9.59 -4.61 7.08
CA GLN A 130 8.49 -4.14 7.90
C GLN A 130 7.17 -4.36 7.16
N HIS A 131 6.07 -4.35 7.89
CA HIS A 131 4.74 -4.43 7.28
C HIS A 131 4.19 -3.04 6.94
N GLN A 132 3.37 -3.00 5.91
CA GLN A 132 2.52 -1.85 5.54
C GLN A 132 1.15 -2.36 5.07
N GLN A 133 0.18 -1.47 4.97
CA GLN A 133 -1.12 -1.78 4.40
C GLN A 133 -1.34 -1.07 3.06
N ALA A 134 -1.47 0.25 3.04
CA ALA A 134 -1.75 1.01 1.84
C ALA A 134 -0.56 1.78 1.29
N PHE A 135 0.39 2.17 2.12
CA PHE A 135 1.52 2.98 1.68
C PHE A 135 2.74 2.93 2.60
N VAL A 136 3.86 3.31 2.02
CA VAL A 136 5.08 3.73 2.72
C VAL A 136 5.57 5.05 2.12
N SER A 137 6.08 5.95 2.96
CA SER A 137 6.50 7.30 2.57
C SER A 137 7.85 7.68 3.19
N LEU A 138 8.72 8.22 2.35
CA LEU A 138 9.92 8.93 2.78
C LEU A 138 9.78 10.39 2.40
N TYR A 139 10.00 11.30 3.36
CA TYR A 139 9.94 12.75 3.14
C TYR A 139 10.89 13.49 4.09
N ASP A 140 11.31 14.67 3.68
CA ASP A 140 12.04 15.64 4.50
C ASP A 140 11.12 16.83 4.84
N ASP A 141 11.71 17.98 5.18
CA ASP A 141 10.95 19.17 5.52
C ASP A 141 10.36 19.89 4.29
N GLU A 142 10.80 19.54 3.09
CA GLU A 142 10.38 20.19 1.84
C GLU A 142 9.48 19.28 0.99
N LYS A 143 9.93 18.04 0.76
CA LYS A 143 9.32 17.13 -0.23
C LYS A 143 9.28 15.69 0.27
N GLY A 144 8.50 14.87 -0.40
CA GLY A 144 8.41 13.44 -0.13
C GLY A 144 7.99 12.62 -1.33
N VAL A 145 8.17 11.32 -1.17
CA VAL A 145 7.67 10.31 -2.10
C VAL A 145 6.87 9.29 -1.32
N THR A 146 5.64 9.08 -1.73
CA THR A 146 4.77 8.04 -1.19
C THR A 146 4.58 6.94 -2.23
N VAL A 147 4.84 5.71 -1.83
CA VAL A 147 4.55 4.50 -2.61
C VAL A 147 3.29 3.87 -2.05
N SER A 148 2.24 3.88 -2.84
CA SER A 148 0.95 3.27 -2.51
C SER A 148 0.81 1.91 -3.17
N ASN A 149 0.05 0.99 -2.59
CA ASN A 149 -0.10 -0.35 -3.15
C ASN A 149 -1.47 -0.98 -2.86
N LYS A 150 -1.72 -2.11 -3.51
CA LYS A 150 -2.84 -3.01 -3.25
C LYS A 150 -2.31 -4.39 -2.89
N GLY A 151 -2.36 -4.75 -1.59
CA GLY A 151 -2.01 -6.10 -1.13
C GLY A 151 -0.51 -6.43 -1.12
N LEU A 152 0.38 -5.44 -1.21
CA LEU A 152 1.83 -5.63 -1.09
C LEU A 152 2.27 -5.21 0.32
N ASN A 153 2.22 -6.14 1.25
CA ASN A 153 2.26 -5.83 2.68
C ASN A 153 3.66 -5.76 3.29
N GLU A 154 4.72 -6.09 2.55
CA GLU A 154 6.10 -6.05 3.04
C GLU A 154 6.89 -4.95 2.32
N TYR A 155 7.64 -4.17 3.09
CA TYR A 155 8.60 -3.20 2.57
C TYR A 155 9.86 -3.15 3.41
N GLU A 156 10.90 -2.53 2.87
CA GLU A 156 12.17 -2.24 3.52
C GLU A 156 12.70 -0.91 3.01
N ILE A 157 13.43 -0.16 3.85
CA ILE A 157 14.20 1.00 3.39
C ILE A 157 15.64 0.60 3.20
N LEU A 158 16.14 0.76 1.98
CA LEU A 158 17.52 0.46 1.60
C LEU A 158 18.34 1.75 1.50
N GLY A 159 19.51 1.77 2.12
CA GLY A 159 20.45 2.88 2.02
C GLY A 159 19.91 4.24 2.47
N ASP A 160 18.88 4.25 3.33
CA ASP A 160 18.18 5.42 3.88
C ASP A 160 17.34 6.23 2.86
N ASP A 161 17.42 5.95 1.55
CA ASP A 161 16.76 6.75 0.51
C ASP A 161 15.90 5.93 -0.46
N THR A 162 15.88 4.62 -0.37
CA THR A 162 15.20 3.76 -1.33
C THR A 162 14.10 2.95 -0.65
N ILE A 163 12.86 3.17 -1.06
CA ILE A 163 11.72 2.35 -0.67
C ILE A 163 11.73 1.08 -1.52
N ALA A 164 11.81 -0.09 -0.87
CA ALA A 164 11.78 -1.39 -1.50
C ALA A 164 10.52 -2.15 -1.08
N VAL A 165 9.50 -2.19 -1.95
CA VAL A 165 8.26 -2.93 -1.69
C VAL A 165 8.36 -4.34 -2.26
N THR A 166 8.10 -5.36 -1.47
CA THR A 166 8.12 -6.75 -1.91
C THR A 166 6.90 -7.06 -2.75
N ILE A 167 7.13 -7.48 -3.99
CA ILE A 167 6.10 -7.94 -4.94
C ILE A 167 5.89 -9.44 -4.81
N LEU A 168 6.99 -10.19 -4.73
CA LEU A 168 7.01 -11.63 -4.64
C LEU A 168 8.10 -12.08 -3.67
N ARG A 169 7.77 -13.06 -2.84
CA ARG A 169 8.73 -13.82 -2.02
C ARG A 169 8.49 -15.31 -2.26
N ALA A 170 9.33 -15.90 -3.11
CA ALA A 170 9.30 -17.33 -3.40
C ALA A 170 10.20 -18.06 -2.39
N SER A 171 9.61 -19.00 -1.65
CA SER A 171 10.31 -19.75 -0.61
C SER A 171 9.92 -21.23 -0.66
N GLY A 172 10.92 -22.12 -0.65
CA GLY A 172 10.68 -23.55 -0.70
C GLY A 172 10.47 -24.20 0.65
N GLU A 173 10.72 -23.45 1.74
CA GLU A 173 10.63 -24.00 3.10
C GLU A 173 10.19 -22.93 4.10
N LEU A 174 9.60 -23.38 5.20
CA LEU A 174 9.21 -22.55 6.34
C LEU A 174 9.89 -23.08 7.60
N GLY A 175 10.46 -22.14 8.40
CA GLY A 175 11.11 -22.46 9.68
C GLY A 175 12.58 -22.94 9.53
N ASP A 176 13.32 -22.90 10.65
CA ASP A 176 14.73 -23.29 10.74
C ASP A 176 14.99 -24.38 11.81
N TRP A 177 13.95 -24.79 12.55
CA TRP A 177 13.97 -25.82 13.59
C TRP A 177 13.42 -27.17 13.13
N GLY A 178 13.08 -27.28 11.85
CA GLY A 178 12.59 -28.49 11.19
C GLY A 178 12.49 -28.27 9.68
N TYR A 179 12.38 -29.35 8.92
CA TYR A 179 12.18 -29.30 7.48
C TYR A 179 10.68 -29.27 7.17
N PHE A 180 10.17 -28.10 6.82
CA PHE A 180 8.76 -27.86 6.45
C PHE A 180 8.69 -27.37 5.00
N PRO A 181 8.63 -28.27 4.01
CA PRO A 181 8.59 -27.87 2.62
C PRO A 181 7.30 -27.11 2.27
N THR A 182 7.45 -26.01 1.56
CA THR A 182 6.36 -25.14 1.10
C THR A 182 6.41 -24.97 -0.42
N PRO A 183 6.23 -26.04 -1.22
CA PRO A 183 6.44 -25.98 -2.67
C PRO A 183 5.53 -24.96 -3.37
N GLU A 184 4.30 -24.79 -2.92
CA GLU A 184 3.36 -23.82 -3.47
C GLU A 184 3.77 -22.36 -3.18
N ALA A 185 4.54 -22.13 -2.12
CA ALA A 185 5.08 -20.80 -1.79
C ALA A 185 6.22 -20.37 -2.73
N GLN A 186 6.69 -21.21 -3.63
CA GLN A 186 7.53 -20.83 -4.75
C GLN A 186 6.77 -19.97 -5.78
N CYS A 187 5.43 -20.01 -5.74
CA CYS A 187 4.57 -19.11 -6.49
C CYS A 187 4.87 -19.10 -8.01
N LEU A 188 5.05 -20.27 -8.63
CA LEU A 188 5.32 -20.43 -10.06
C LEU A 188 4.04 -20.20 -10.88
N ARG A 189 3.63 -18.96 -11.04
CA ARG A 189 2.36 -18.56 -11.69
C ARG A 189 2.41 -17.13 -12.19
N GLU A 190 1.31 -16.72 -12.82
CA GLU A 190 1.09 -15.32 -13.21
C GLU A 190 0.78 -14.43 -12.01
N PHE A 191 1.27 -13.20 -12.09
CA PHE A 191 1.03 -12.12 -11.14
C PHE A 191 0.55 -10.86 -11.86
N GLU A 192 -0.41 -10.20 -11.23
CA GLU A 192 -0.77 -8.83 -11.52
C GLU A 192 -0.71 -8.06 -10.21
N VAL A 193 0.06 -6.98 -10.17
CA VAL A 193 0.20 -6.13 -8.98
C VAL A 193 -0.08 -4.68 -9.33
N GLU A 194 -0.77 -3.99 -8.42
CA GLU A 194 -1.11 -2.58 -8.57
C GLU A 194 -0.43 -1.74 -7.48
N PHE A 195 0.20 -0.66 -7.91
CA PHE A 195 0.82 0.33 -7.02
C PHE A 195 0.73 1.73 -7.64
N ALA A 196 1.01 2.74 -6.85
CA ALA A 196 1.12 4.10 -7.35
C ALA A 196 2.29 4.84 -6.69
N LEU A 197 2.87 5.76 -7.45
CA LEU A 197 3.95 6.63 -7.01
C LEU A 197 3.45 8.06 -6.94
N GLU A 198 3.78 8.78 -5.88
CA GLU A 198 3.40 10.17 -5.72
C GLU A 198 4.54 10.98 -5.13
N CYS A 199 4.98 12.01 -5.86
CA CYS A 199 5.85 13.05 -5.32
C CYS A 199 4.97 14.18 -4.76
N HIS A 200 5.29 14.68 -3.56
CA HIS A 200 4.49 15.71 -2.89
C HIS A 200 5.37 16.67 -2.07
N GLN A 201 4.83 17.83 -1.73
CA GLN A 201 5.44 18.69 -0.71
C GLN A 201 5.25 18.05 0.67
N ALA A 202 6.15 18.34 1.62
CA ALA A 202 6.09 17.73 2.97
C ALA A 202 4.76 18.01 3.69
N GLN A 203 4.21 19.21 3.54
CA GLN A 203 2.91 19.60 4.12
C GLN A 203 1.71 18.90 3.47
N GLU A 204 1.85 18.35 2.26
CA GLU A 204 0.81 17.65 1.52
C GLU A 204 0.78 16.14 1.79
N ARG A 205 1.70 15.62 2.62
CA ARG A 205 1.84 14.17 2.87
C ARG A 205 0.54 13.49 3.29
N PHE A 206 -0.28 14.12 4.12
CA PHE A 206 -1.56 13.52 4.54
C PHE A 206 -2.56 13.41 3.39
N SER A 207 -2.51 14.34 2.42
CA SER A 207 -3.29 14.23 1.19
C SER A 207 -2.81 13.05 0.33
N ALA A 208 -1.49 12.83 0.24
CA ALA A 208 -0.92 11.66 -0.42
C ALA A 208 -1.33 10.35 0.28
N PHE A 209 -1.31 10.31 1.63
CA PHE A 209 -1.75 9.16 2.42
C PHE A 209 -3.23 8.83 2.20
N ARG A 210 -4.09 9.84 2.13
CA ARG A 210 -5.52 9.65 1.79
C ARG A 210 -5.71 9.13 0.37
N ARG A 211 -4.93 9.62 -0.61
CA ARG A 211 -4.98 9.08 -1.98
C ARG A 211 -4.51 7.64 -2.04
N ALA A 212 -3.54 7.26 -1.22
CA ALA A 212 -3.09 5.87 -1.09
C ALA A 212 -4.21 4.96 -0.57
N LYS A 213 -4.97 5.42 0.43
CA LYS A 213 -6.17 4.70 0.90
C LYS A 213 -7.24 4.60 -0.18
N ALA A 214 -7.47 5.67 -0.92
CA ALA A 214 -8.45 5.69 -2.02
C ALA A 214 -8.07 4.73 -3.16
N LEU A 215 -6.78 4.48 -3.40
CA LEU A 215 -6.33 3.48 -4.37
C LEU A 215 -6.84 2.07 -4.05
N GLN A 216 -6.97 1.72 -2.77
CA GLN A 216 -7.48 0.41 -2.33
C GLN A 216 -9.00 0.29 -2.47
N THR A 217 -9.71 1.41 -2.59
CA THR A 217 -11.18 1.44 -2.69
C THR A 217 -11.58 2.08 -4.01
N PRO A 218 -11.61 1.31 -5.11
CA PRO A 218 -11.94 1.84 -6.42
C PRO A 218 -13.41 2.25 -6.48
N PHE A 219 -13.72 3.21 -7.34
CA PHE A 219 -15.11 3.51 -7.68
C PHE A 219 -15.75 2.29 -8.36
N THR A 220 -16.98 2.02 -7.97
CA THR A 220 -17.81 1.04 -8.65
C THR A 220 -18.92 1.78 -9.42
N SER A 221 -19.22 1.30 -10.62
CA SER A 221 -20.32 1.80 -11.43
C SER A 221 -21.23 0.65 -11.83
N ILE A 222 -22.52 0.92 -11.86
CA ILE A 222 -23.52 -0.04 -12.30
C ILE A 222 -24.44 0.63 -13.30
N GLN A 223 -24.70 -0.05 -14.40
CA GLN A 223 -25.70 0.38 -15.34
C GLN A 223 -27.08 -0.11 -14.89
N VAL A 224 -28.01 0.80 -14.72
CA VAL A 224 -29.39 0.48 -14.35
C VAL A 224 -30.34 0.80 -15.51
N ALA A 225 -31.47 0.10 -15.58
CA ALA A 225 -32.55 0.43 -16.52
C ALA A 225 -33.17 1.79 -16.16
N ARG A 226 -33.86 2.41 -17.14
CA ARG A 226 -34.60 3.65 -16.90
C ARG A 226 -35.58 3.45 -15.74
N GLN A 227 -35.43 4.23 -14.69
CA GLN A 227 -36.33 4.24 -13.55
C GLN A 227 -37.31 5.40 -13.67
N GLU A 228 -38.59 5.17 -13.35
CA GLU A 228 -39.58 6.23 -13.18
C GLU A 228 -39.43 6.79 -11.76
N GLY A 229 -39.05 8.04 -11.66
CA GLY A 229 -38.83 8.77 -10.42
C GLY A 229 -37.64 9.71 -10.57
N SER A 230 -37.73 10.87 -9.95
CA SER A 230 -36.60 11.79 -9.91
C SER A 230 -35.52 11.26 -8.93
N VAL A 231 -34.68 10.38 -9.40
CA VAL A 231 -33.32 10.45 -8.89
C VAL A 231 -32.75 11.70 -9.55
N ALA A 232 -33.10 12.86 -9.03
CA ALA A 232 -32.33 14.05 -9.29
C ALA A 232 -30.95 13.76 -8.74
N ALA A 233 -30.08 13.23 -9.59
CA ALA A 233 -28.65 13.32 -9.41
C ALA A 233 -28.23 14.78 -9.57
N THR A 234 -28.85 15.65 -8.80
CA THR A 234 -28.25 16.93 -8.45
C THR A 234 -27.09 16.53 -7.59
N GLY A 235 -25.86 16.75 -8.04
CA GLY A 235 -24.62 16.38 -7.39
C GLY A 235 -24.44 16.94 -5.98
N SER A 236 -25.36 16.64 -5.09
CA SER A 236 -25.17 16.81 -3.65
C SER A 236 -24.36 15.61 -3.16
N PHE A 237 -23.07 15.75 -3.29
CA PHE A 237 -22.15 14.89 -2.55
C PHE A 237 -22.34 15.18 -1.07
N LEU A 238 -22.26 14.15 -0.23
CA LEU A 238 -22.13 14.31 1.19
C LEU A 238 -20.85 15.14 1.46
N SER A 239 -21.03 16.44 1.67
CA SER A 239 -19.95 17.35 2.02
C SER A 239 -19.91 17.46 3.53
N HIS A 240 -19.13 16.60 4.17
CA HIS A 240 -18.90 16.69 5.60
C HIS A 240 -17.63 17.49 5.87
N SER A 241 -17.71 18.58 6.62
CA SER A 241 -16.61 19.52 6.84
C SER A 241 -15.37 18.87 7.41
N VAL A 242 -15.49 17.81 8.24
CA VAL A 242 -14.36 17.06 8.79
C VAL A 242 -13.54 16.38 7.70
N LEU A 243 -14.16 15.99 6.58
CA LEU A 243 -13.48 15.31 5.47
C LEU A 243 -12.61 16.24 4.63
N SER A 244 -12.74 17.56 4.78
CA SER A 244 -11.85 18.53 4.14
C SER A 244 -10.47 18.62 4.80
N ILE A 245 -10.31 18.08 6.01
CA ILE A 245 -9.08 18.11 6.80
C ILE A 245 -8.17 16.98 6.33
N PRO A 246 -6.97 17.27 5.78
CA PRO A 246 -6.10 16.23 5.20
C PRO A 246 -5.67 15.13 6.19
N GLN A 247 -5.54 15.48 7.47
CA GLN A 247 -5.15 14.57 8.54
C GLN A 247 -6.25 13.54 8.91
N ILE A 248 -7.48 13.79 8.49
CA ILE A 248 -8.61 12.92 8.80
C ILE A 248 -8.84 11.95 7.63
N CYS A 249 -8.79 10.66 7.92
CA CYS A 249 -9.00 9.60 6.95
C CYS A 249 -10.37 8.94 7.13
N PRO A 250 -11.29 9.04 6.16
CA PRO A 250 -12.54 8.30 6.19
C PRO A 250 -12.26 6.80 5.98
N THR A 251 -12.99 5.96 6.72
CA THR A 251 -12.85 4.50 6.65
C THR A 251 -14.14 3.78 6.32
N ALA A 252 -15.29 4.37 6.60
CA ALA A 252 -16.58 3.81 6.24
C ALA A 252 -17.63 4.90 6.08
N PHE A 253 -18.50 4.70 5.10
CA PHE A 253 -19.78 5.37 4.99
C PHE A 253 -20.83 4.31 4.63
N LYS A 254 -21.76 4.06 5.53
CA LYS A 254 -22.72 2.96 5.39
C LYS A 254 -24.07 3.32 6.01
N VAL A 255 -25.10 2.56 5.70
CA VAL A 255 -26.36 2.58 6.43
C VAL A 255 -26.10 2.14 7.88
N ALA A 256 -26.67 2.83 8.85
CA ALA A 256 -26.59 2.46 10.26
C ALA A 256 -27.30 1.12 10.53
N GLU A 257 -26.86 0.39 11.55
CA GLU A 257 -27.47 -0.91 11.90
C GLU A 257 -28.95 -0.83 12.25
N ASN A 258 -29.39 0.32 12.77
CA ASN A 258 -30.81 0.57 13.07
C ASN A 258 -31.63 1.02 11.82
N GLU A 259 -30.99 1.16 10.64
CA GLU A 259 -31.58 1.63 9.38
C GLU A 259 -32.22 3.06 9.42
N GLU A 260 -32.02 3.83 10.49
CA GLU A 260 -32.62 5.16 10.65
C GLU A 260 -31.78 6.28 10.01
N GLY A 261 -30.53 5.99 9.63
CA GLY A 261 -29.61 6.96 9.05
C GLY A 261 -28.39 6.31 8.48
N TYR A 262 -27.33 7.08 8.44
CA TYR A 262 -26.01 6.67 7.93
C TYR A 262 -24.96 6.85 9.00
N VAL A 263 -23.89 6.08 8.88
CA VAL A 263 -22.72 6.15 9.73
C VAL A 263 -21.53 6.58 8.90
N LEU A 264 -20.88 7.66 9.31
CA LEU A 264 -19.57 8.09 8.81
C LEU A 264 -18.51 7.76 9.85
N ARG A 265 -17.53 6.93 9.49
CA ARG A 265 -16.38 6.60 10.33
C ARG A 265 -15.10 7.14 9.74
N TYR A 266 -14.26 7.71 10.59
CA TYR A 266 -12.96 8.28 10.23
C TYR A 266 -12.01 8.22 11.42
N TYR A 267 -10.72 8.45 11.17
CA TYR A 267 -9.71 8.53 12.21
C TYR A 267 -8.70 9.63 11.94
N ASN A 268 -8.01 10.05 12.99
CA ASN A 268 -6.90 10.99 12.89
C ASN A 268 -5.60 10.25 12.56
N MET A 269 -4.99 10.55 11.41
CA MET A 269 -3.72 9.96 10.98
C MET A 269 -2.50 10.55 11.67
N CYS A 270 -2.66 11.69 12.36
CA CYS A 270 -1.55 12.40 13.02
C CYS A 270 -1.19 11.78 14.36
N SER A 271 0.05 11.98 14.77
CA SER A 271 0.52 11.80 16.15
C SER A 271 0.17 12.97 17.08
N GLU A 272 -0.61 13.94 16.60
CA GLU A 272 -1.02 15.14 17.32
C GLU A 272 -2.54 15.30 17.29
N ASN A 273 -3.04 16.14 18.20
CA ASN A 273 -4.45 16.53 18.19
C ASN A 273 -4.80 17.35 16.96
N VAL A 274 -5.90 17.01 16.31
CA VAL A 274 -6.43 17.75 15.15
C VAL A 274 -7.70 18.51 15.56
N ARG A 275 -7.71 19.81 15.30
CA ARG A 275 -8.93 20.61 15.46
C ARG A 275 -9.89 20.31 14.31
N VAL A 276 -11.16 20.10 14.66
CA VAL A 276 -12.23 19.84 13.69
C VAL A 276 -13.40 20.78 13.96
N PRO A 277 -14.24 21.07 12.96
CA PRO A 277 -15.50 21.76 13.20
C PRO A 277 -16.35 21.00 14.19
N GLU A 278 -17.03 21.74 15.08
CA GLU A 278 -17.97 21.12 16.00
C GLU A 278 -19.16 20.55 15.25
N SER A 279 -19.40 19.26 15.42
CA SER A 279 -20.57 18.56 14.86
C SER A 279 -21.69 18.48 15.88
N GLN A 280 -22.94 18.64 15.43
CA GLN A 280 -24.11 18.39 16.24
C GLN A 280 -24.60 16.94 16.15
N HIS A 281 -23.98 16.13 15.29
CA HIS A 281 -24.33 14.73 15.12
C HIS A 281 -24.13 13.94 16.42
N LEU A 282 -24.84 12.84 16.54
CA LEU A 282 -24.62 11.85 17.60
C LEU A 282 -23.35 11.08 17.27
N PHE A 283 -22.44 10.99 18.24
CA PHE A 283 -21.27 10.13 18.14
C PHE A 283 -21.56 8.74 18.70
N LEU A 284 -20.98 7.73 18.08
CA LEU A 284 -21.18 6.33 18.36
C LEU A 284 -19.83 5.63 18.60
N ASP A 285 -19.84 4.50 19.31
CA ASP A 285 -18.73 3.56 19.34
C ASP A 285 -18.68 2.69 18.07
N LEU A 286 -17.75 1.73 18.02
CA LEU A 286 -17.62 0.82 16.88
C LEU A 286 -18.81 -0.16 16.72
N LEU A 287 -19.62 -0.34 17.76
CA LEU A 287 -20.85 -1.13 17.78
C LEU A 287 -22.11 -0.27 17.60
N GLU A 288 -21.93 0.98 17.15
CA GLU A 288 -22.99 1.95 16.88
C GLU A 288 -23.85 2.31 18.11
N ARG A 289 -23.28 2.24 19.31
CA ARG A 289 -23.94 2.70 20.55
C ARG A 289 -23.49 4.12 20.86
N PRO A 290 -24.36 4.98 21.46
CA PRO A 290 -24.01 6.34 21.84
C PRO A 290 -22.71 6.39 22.66
N TYR A 291 -21.77 7.25 22.23
CA TYR A 291 -20.46 7.39 22.83
C TYR A 291 -20.05 8.87 22.96
N PRO A 292 -19.64 9.33 24.14
CA PRO A 292 -19.23 10.71 24.34
C PRO A 292 -17.84 10.96 23.74
N VAL A 293 -17.68 12.06 23.01
CA VAL A 293 -16.41 12.51 22.43
C VAL A 293 -16.19 14.00 22.70
N HIS A 294 -14.95 14.46 22.63
CA HIS A 294 -14.62 15.88 22.63
C HIS A 294 -14.95 16.49 21.27
N ARG A 295 -15.97 17.34 21.16
CA ARG A 295 -16.53 17.83 19.89
C ARG A 295 -15.53 18.77 19.24
N GLY A 296 -14.80 19.33 19.13
CA GLY A 296 -13.90 20.28 18.43
C GLY A 296 -12.47 19.78 18.29
N LEU A 297 -12.17 18.58 18.79
CA LEU A 297 -10.81 18.06 18.81
C LEU A 297 -10.80 16.54 18.69
N ILE A 298 -9.92 16.01 17.83
CA ILE A 298 -9.68 14.57 17.67
C ILE A 298 -8.26 14.28 18.12
N SER A 299 -8.13 13.35 19.06
CA SER A 299 -6.84 12.91 19.60
C SER A 299 -6.03 12.11 18.57
N PRO A 300 -4.71 11.92 18.77
CA PRO A 300 -3.92 11.04 17.92
C PRO A 300 -4.56 9.66 17.79
N GLN A 301 -4.65 9.17 16.54
CA GLN A 301 -5.16 7.83 16.21
C GLN A 301 -6.61 7.55 16.68
N GLU A 302 -7.30 8.57 17.18
CA GLU A 302 -8.69 8.42 17.61
C GLU A 302 -9.60 8.11 16.44
N ILE A 303 -10.39 7.03 16.58
CA ILE A 303 -11.44 6.65 15.64
C ILE A 303 -12.75 7.29 16.09
N ARG A 304 -13.45 7.93 15.17
CA ARG A 304 -14.79 8.48 15.38
C ARG A 304 -15.80 7.89 14.44
N THR A 305 -16.99 7.73 14.97
CA THR A 305 -18.18 7.30 14.24
C THR A 305 -19.27 8.32 14.50
N GLU A 306 -19.76 8.97 13.44
CA GLU A 306 -20.87 9.92 13.49
C GLU A 306 -22.12 9.30 12.88
N PHE A 307 -23.25 9.51 13.50
CA PHE A 307 -24.57 9.15 12.97
C PHE A 307 -25.18 10.36 12.26
N ILE A 308 -25.53 10.19 11.00
CA ILE A 308 -26.11 11.22 10.14
C ILE A 308 -27.53 10.78 9.77
N LYS A 309 -28.53 11.58 10.09
CA LYS A 309 -29.92 11.26 9.80
C LYS A 309 -30.20 11.29 8.28
N LYS A 310 -31.16 10.49 7.80
CA LYS A 310 -31.52 10.43 6.39
C LYS A 310 -31.93 11.79 5.79
N GLU A 311 -32.54 12.64 6.57
CA GLU A 311 -33.00 13.98 6.18
C GLU A 311 -31.88 15.02 6.08
N GLU A 312 -30.67 14.71 6.53
CA GLU A 312 -29.48 15.58 6.50
C GLU A 312 -28.60 15.32 5.25
N ILE A 313 -28.96 14.35 4.43
CA ILE A 313 -28.32 13.99 3.15
C ILE A 313 -29.30 14.30 2.00
#